data_2d5c809ec3cb764913a82498aeee6cfa
#
_entry.id   2d5c809ec3cb764913a82498aeee6cfa
#
_cell.length_a   1.000
_cell.length_b   1.000
_cell.length_c   1.000
_cell.angle_alpha   90.00
_cell.angle_beta   90.00
_cell.angle_gamma   90.00
#
_symmetry.space_group_name_H-M   'P 1'
#
loop_
_entity.id
_entity.type
_entity.pdbx_description
1 polymer ?
#
loop_
_entity_poly.entity_id
_entity_poly.type
_entity_poly.pdbx_seq_one_letter_code
_entity_poly.pdbx_strand_id
1 'polypeptide(L)'
;MYRNKSNRKKADTDLLFVAKMQLEHPEIDISTDILYRKYAAFKNGDIEGLIDKRGGWNKGHTDIPKHILDAFLYFYLDERRLPVSRCYQLMIEWVTEFYPQDLDKIPSERSFRRQAEKLPQAVIALMRYGEKAFTDKYIPYIERLYDDLQANDVWIADNHTFDFITYCENNAQKTHRMYLTAFLDAKSGVLVGWNLTEQPDSHSTLLALRHAIKRFGVPKSVYFDNGSEFLTHDIGGRGHRTRKTWNADDIPPTILQLLDITMHNAIVRNAKAKPIERTFGTLKNHISRVIETFCGGTIIERPESLKYKLKYGIVPEDDQIRAALEILIDGDFNVDEYGGKERKYKGMTRIEVWNASIKYTTFREAKDEELSLLLARTTRYQKIKRNGVYIELAGEKLWYSAEDAWKYQGEEVYVRYDPAEYKTVRVYDKATDAYRFTWTLQTDLNVPYITNDPNEIAAGEKTIRAVTHAVHDYSKGLTASITEEQAIDFLTATINRAERGKEKFKIEKPSKFKPVFSDKFKEDNPELADVDEVIIDIDKINTNAIKRKG
;
A
#
# COMPACT_ATOMS: atom_id res chain seq x y z
N MET A 1 -73.58 1.79 -23.65
CA MET A 1 -73.61 2.65 -24.86
C MET A 1 -73.62 1.81 -26.15
N TYR A 2 -72.72 0.85 -26.34
CA TYR A 2 -72.61 0.05 -27.59
C TYR A 2 -73.87 -0.77 -27.92
N ARG A 3 -74.58 -1.34 -26.93
CA ARG A 3 -75.80 -2.15 -27.13
C ARG A 3 -77.02 -1.33 -27.54
N ASN A 4 -77.10 -0.07 -27.19
CA ASN A 4 -78.32 0.74 -27.40
C ASN A 4 -78.34 1.51 -28.73
N LYS A 5 -77.29 1.40 -29.57
CA LYS A 5 -77.19 2.14 -30.85
C LYS A 5 -77.06 1.28 -32.10
N SER A 6 -77.15 -0.04 -32.01
CA SER A 6 -77.03 -0.92 -33.18
C SER A 6 -78.23 -1.82 -33.40
N ASN A 7 -78.71 -1.96 -34.65
CA ASN A 7 -79.74 -2.93 -35.08
C ASN A 7 -79.18 -4.36 -35.20
N ARG A 8 -77.99 -4.65 -34.65
CA ARG A 8 -77.34 -5.97 -34.73
C ARG A 8 -77.82 -6.89 -33.59
N LYS A 9 -77.68 -8.20 -33.80
CA LYS A 9 -77.92 -9.16 -32.73
C LYS A 9 -76.96 -8.92 -31.59
N LYS A 10 -77.45 -9.16 -30.35
CA LYS A 10 -76.65 -8.92 -29.12
C LYS A 10 -75.28 -9.62 -29.16
N ALA A 11 -75.23 -10.88 -29.61
CA ALA A 11 -73.95 -11.65 -29.68
C ALA A 11 -72.94 -11.02 -30.63
N ASP A 12 -73.34 -10.49 -31.79
CA ASP A 12 -72.47 -9.85 -32.76
C ASP A 12 -71.93 -8.54 -32.24
N THR A 13 -72.71 -7.81 -31.46
CA THR A 13 -72.31 -6.56 -30.83
C THR A 13 -71.25 -6.80 -29.73
N ASP A 14 -71.42 -7.86 -28.96
CA ASP A 14 -70.50 -8.22 -27.88
C ASP A 14 -69.18 -8.74 -28.45
N LEU A 15 -69.19 -9.52 -29.54
CA LEU A 15 -67.99 -9.95 -30.26
C LEU A 15 -67.21 -8.76 -30.85
N LEU A 16 -67.88 -7.79 -31.46
CA LEU A 16 -67.28 -6.59 -31.97
C LEU A 16 -66.67 -5.73 -30.86
N PHE A 17 -67.32 -5.66 -29.70
CA PHE A 17 -66.81 -4.97 -28.54
C PHE A 17 -65.54 -5.64 -28.03
N VAL A 18 -65.50 -6.96 -27.88
CA VAL A 18 -64.31 -7.72 -27.46
C VAL A 18 -63.18 -7.55 -28.45
N ALA A 19 -63.44 -7.68 -29.76
CA ALA A 19 -62.45 -7.48 -30.81
C ALA A 19 -61.82 -6.04 -30.76
N LYS A 20 -62.67 -5.03 -30.55
CA LYS A 20 -62.25 -3.66 -30.43
C LYS A 20 -61.37 -3.47 -29.18
N MET A 21 -61.79 -3.99 -28.03
CA MET A 21 -61.01 -3.90 -26.79
C MET A 21 -59.66 -4.60 -26.88
N GLN A 22 -59.58 -5.76 -27.56
CA GLN A 22 -58.31 -6.47 -27.79
C GLN A 22 -57.35 -5.67 -28.69
N LEU A 23 -57.88 -4.87 -29.65
CA LEU A 23 -57.09 -3.99 -30.51
C LEU A 23 -56.59 -2.73 -29.76
N GLU A 24 -57.47 -2.13 -28.97
CA GLU A 24 -57.14 -0.89 -28.22
C GLU A 24 -56.30 -1.17 -26.96
N HIS A 25 -56.46 -2.37 -26.36
CA HIS A 25 -55.83 -2.80 -25.13
C HIS A 25 -55.30 -4.23 -25.24
N PRO A 26 -54.22 -4.48 -26.00
CA PRO A 26 -53.66 -5.82 -26.23
C PRO A 26 -53.16 -6.50 -24.95
N GLU A 27 -52.90 -5.71 -23.91
CA GLU A 27 -52.49 -6.20 -22.58
C GLU A 27 -53.65 -6.84 -21.79
N ILE A 28 -54.92 -6.63 -22.20
CA ILE A 28 -56.11 -7.15 -21.52
C ILE A 28 -56.61 -8.39 -22.23
N ASP A 29 -56.47 -9.55 -21.58
CA ASP A 29 -57.12 -10.80 -22.06
C ASP A 29 -58.63 -10.75 -21.77
N ILE A 30 -59.41 -10.44 -22.79
CA ILE A 30 -60.87 -10.35 -22.72
C ILE A 30 -61.52 -11.29 -23.73
N SER A 31 -62.49 -12.06 -23.24
CA SER A 31 -63.41 -12.88 -24.05
C SER A 31 -64.87 -12.50 -23.76
N THR A 32 -65.83 -12.99 -24.59
CA THR A 32 -67.23 -12.75 -24.36
C THR A 32 -67.71 -13.28 -22.99
N ASP A 33 -67.15 -14.42 -22.54
CA ASP A 33 -67.46 -15.00 -21.22
C ASP A 33 -66.93 -14.16 -20.08
N ILE A 34 -65.69 -13.66 -20.22
CA ILE A 34 -65.13 -12.73 -19.27
C ILE A 34 -65.92 -11.43 -19.22
N LEU A 35 -66.32 -10.91 -20.39
CA LEU A 35 -67.14 -9.72 -20.48
C LEU A 35 -68.46 -9.91 -19.73
N TYR A 36 -69.17 -11.01 -19.96
CA TYR A 36 -70.44 -11.30 -19.27
C TYR A 36 -70.28 -11.43 -17.76
N ARG A 37 -69.30 -12.18 -17.33
CA ARG A 37 -69.03 -12.34 -15.91
C ARG A 37 -68.70 -11.01 -15.22
N LYS A 38 -67.84 -10.22 -15.82
CA LYS A 38 -67.46 -8.89 -15.29
C LYS A 38 -68.63 -7.91 -15.34
N TYR A 39 -69.42 -7.93 -16.38
CA TYR A 39 -70.60 -7.11 -16.48
C TYR A 39 -71.67 -7.48 -15.43
N ALA A 40 -71.89 -8.77 -15.17
CA ALA A 40 -72.79 -9.24 -14.11
C ALA A 40 -72.32 -8.79 -12.72
N ALA A 41 -71.05 -8.94 -12.42
CA ALA A 41 -70.42 -8.43 -11.17
C ALA A 41 -70.62 -6.92 -11.02
N PHE A 42 -70.32 -6.14 -12.06
CA PHE A 42 -70.51 -4.69 -12.08
C PHE A 42 -71.97 -4.30 -11.81
N LYS A 43 -72.92 -4.95 -12.47
CA LYS A 43 -74.37 -4.71 -12.31
C LYS A 43 -74.88 -4.99 -10.89
N ASN A 44 -74.31 -5.97 -10.23
CA ASN A 44 -74.63 -6.37 -8.85
C ASN A 44 -73.86 -5.58 -7.78
N GLY A 45 -73.05 -4.63 -8.18
CA GLY A 45 -72.23 -3.88 -7.23
C GLY A 45 -71.08 -4.69 -6.60
N ASP A 46 -70.76 -5.87 -7.14
CA ASP A 46 -69.69 -6.74 -6.66
C ASP A 46 -68.31 -6.24 -7.23
N ILE A 47 -67.67 -5.37 -6.51
CA ILE A 47 -66.37 -4.83 -6.90
C ILE A 47 -65.28 -5.92 -6.89
N GLU A 48 -65.36 -6.89 -5.96
CA GLU A 48 -64.39 -8.00 -5.89
C GLU A 48 -64.52 -8.94 -7.09
N GLY A 49 -65.74 -9.15 -7.64
CA GLY A 49 -65.99 -9.92 -8.87
C GLY A 49 -65.34 -9.28 -10.12
N LEU A 50 -65.00 -7.98 -10.08
CA LEU A 50 -64.29 -7.30 -11.15
C LEU A 50 -62.78 -7.60 -11.16
N ILE A 51 -62.22 -7.98 -10.03
CA ILE A 51 -60.79 -8.30 -9.90
C ILE A 51 -60.54 -9.71 -10.47
N ASP A 52 -59.49 -9.86 -11.27
CA ASP A 52 -59.07 -11.18 -11.73
C ASP A 52 -58.40 -11.94 -10.61
N LYS A 53 -59.06 -12.93 -10.06
CA LYS A 53 -58.54 -13.78 -8.98
C LYS A 53 -57.85 -15.05 -9.51
N ARG A 54 -57.65 -15.20 -10.83
CA ARG A 54 -56.94 -16.36 -11.41
C ARG A 54 -55.49 -16.42 -10.88
N GLY A 55 -55.11 -17.52 -10.29
CA GLY A 55 -53.77 -17.77 -9.72
C GLY A 55 -53.46 -17.01 -8.42
N GLY A 56 -54.38 -16.19 -7.87
CA GLY A 56 -54.16 -15.42 -6.65
C GLY A 56 -54.20 -16.25 -5.36
N TRP A 57 -55.03 -17.30 -5.33
CA TRP A 57 -55.29 -18.11 -4.12
C TRP A 57 -54.07 -18.89 -3.64
N ASN A 58 -53.13 -19.22 -4.56
CA ASN A 58 -51.90 -19.97 -4.23
C ASN A 58 -50.64 -19.12 -4.33
N LYS A 59 -50.78 -17.79 -4.49
CA LYS A 59 -49.64 -16.89 -4.64
C LYS A 59 -48.91 -16.76 -3.29
N GLY A 60 -47.70 -17.28 -3.24
CA GLY A 60 -46.86 -17.23 -2.03
C GLY A 60 -46.88 -18.50 -1.18
N HIS A 61 -47.87 -19.40 -1.39
CA HIS A 61 -47.90 -20.70 -0.72
C HIS A 61 -47.05 -21.73 -1.46
N THR A 62 -46.38 -22.57 -0.71
CA THR A 62 -45.63 -23.71 -1.25
C THR A 62 -46.08 -24.98 -0.56
N ASP A 63 -46.33 -26.00 -1.36
CA ASP A 63 -46.72 -27.34 -0.86
C ASP A 63 -45.46 -28.18 -0.51
N ILE A 64 -44.28 -27.60 -0.58
CA ILE A 64 -43.02 -28.28 -0.23
C ILE A 64 -42.94 -28.40 1.29
N PRO A 65 -42.83 -29.60 1.84
CA PRO A 65 -42.60 -29.79 3.28
C PRO A 65 -41.35 -29.04 3.72
N LYS A 66 -41.41 -28.39 4.89
CA LYS A 66 -40.36 -27.49 5.36
C LYS A 66 -38.99 -28.14 5.40
N HIS A 67 -38.87 -29.37 5.93
CA HIS A 67 -37.60 -30.09 6.06
C HIS A 67 -36.97 -30.41 4.68
N ILE A 68 -37.79 -30.65 3.65
CA ILE A 68 -37.30 -30.87 2.27
C ILE A 68 -36.81 -29.56 1.65
N LEU A 69 -37.53 -28.45 1.89
CA LEU A 69 -37.09 -27.14 1.44
C LEU A 69 -35.81 -26.69 2.17
N ASP A 70 -35.73 -26.91 3.47
CA ASP A 70 -34.58 -26.58 4.27
C ASP A 70 -33.31 -27.37 3.81
N ALA A 71 -33.47 -28.66 3.49
CA ALA A 71 -32.38 -29.48 2.94
C ALA A 71 -31.91 -28.94 1.58
N PHE A 72 -32.84 -28.59 0.67
CA PHE A 72 -32.46 -27.95 -0.59
C PHE A 72 -31.73 -26.64 -0.38
N LEU A 73 -32.25 -25.76 0.50
CA LEU A 73 -31.64 -24.47 0.80
C LEU A 73 -30.29 -24.60 1.44
N TYR A 74 -30.05 -25.62 2.26
CA TYR A 74 -28.76 -25.92 2.83
C TYR A 74 -27.68 -26.13 1.75
N PHE A 75 -27.98 -26.92 0.72
CA PHE A 75 -27.08 -27.14 -0.40
C PHE A 75 -27.00 -25.94 -1.36
N TYR A 76 -28.07 -25.17 -1.49
CA TYR A 76 -28.13 -24.04 -2.40
C TYR A 76 -27.42 -22.80 -1.85
N LEU A 77 -27.59 -22.51 -0.56
CA LEU A 77 -27.01 -21.35 0.12
C LEU A 77 -25.61 -21.68 0.66
N ASP A 78 -24.69 -22.03 -0.25
CA ASP A 78 -23.33 -22.43 0.06
C ASP A 78 -22.35 -21.74 -0.90
N GLU A 79 -21.18 -21.35 -0.39
CA GLU A 79 -20.13 -20.66 -1.15
C GLU A 79 -19.55 -21.49 -2.31
N ARG A 80 -19.74 -22.82 -2.31
CA ARG A 80 -19.38 -23.69 -3.43
C ARG A 80 -20.25 -23.45 -4.67
N ARG A 81 -21.36 -22.71 -4.55
CA ARG A 81 -22.24 -22.28 -5.64
C ARG A 81 -22.76 -23.41 -6.52
N LEU A 82 -23.14 -24.51 -5.91
CA LEU A 82 -23.69 -25.63 -6.64
C LEU A 82 -24.88 -25.19 -7.52
N PRO A 83 -25.02 -25.71 -8.76
CA PRO A 83 -26.15 -25.43 -9.60
C PRO A 83 -27.43 -26.02 -8.97
N VAL A 84 -28.59 -25.40 -9.26
CA VAL A 84 -29.88 -25.78 -8.69
C VAL A 84 -30.17 -27.27 -8.89
N SER A 85 -29.86 -27.80 -10.09
CA SER A 85 -30.04 -29.22 -10.41
C SER A 85 -29.25 -30.14 -9.48
N ARG A 86 -28.00 -29.76 -9.16
CA ARG A 86 -27.20 -30.59 -8.24
C ARG A 86 -27.70 -30.48 -6.80
N CYS A 87 -28.10 -29.28 -6.35
CA CYS A 87 -28.73 -29.11 -5.04
C CYS A 87 -30.00 -29.95 -4.91
N TYR A 88 -30.80 -30.02 -5.97
CA TYR A 88 -32.01 -30.85 -6.02
C TYR A 88 -31.70 -32.34 -5.91
N GLN A 89 -30.68 -32.84 -6.60
CA GLN A 89 -30.21 -34.22 -6.47
C GLN A 89 -29.74 -34.56 -5.06
N LEU A 90 -28.89 -33.69 -4.48
CA LEU A 90 -28.39 -33.89 -3.12
C LEU A 90 -29.51 -33.84 -2.07
N MET A 91 -30.51 -33.00 -2.28
CA MET A 91 -31.70 -32.98 -1.45
C MET A 91 -32.46 -34.28 -1.53
N ILE A 92 -32.65 -34.88 -2.74
CA ILE A 92 -33.29 -36.18 -2.91
C ILE A 92 -32.48 -37.27 -2.20
N GLU A 93 -31.18 -37.31 -2.37
CA GLU A 93 -30.28 -38.23 -1.67
C GLU A 93 -30.46 -38.12 -0.15
N TRP A 94 -30.51 -36.89 0.37
CA TRP A 94 -30.72 -36.62 1.79
C TRP A 94 -32.11 -37.08 2.28
N VAL A 95 -33.16 -36.79 1.51
CA VAL A 95 -34.52 -37.22 1.88
C VAL A 95 -34.64 -38.76 1.82
N THR A 96 -33.98 -39.39 0.87
CA THR A 96 -33.95 -40.87 0.76
C THR A 96 -33.32 -41.50 2.00
N GLU A 97 -32.27 -40.92 2.53
CA GLU A 97 -31.57 -41.43 3.73
C GLU A 97 -32.33 -41.17 5.03
N PHE A 98 -32.83 -39.95 5.21
CA PHE A 98 -33.38 -39.51 6.51
C PHE A 98 -34.90 -39.49 6.59
N TYR A 99 -35.62 -39.35 5.45
CA TYR A 99 -37.09 -39.22 5.38
C TYR A 99 -37.68 -39.98 4.20
N PRO A 100 -37.43 -41.31 4.08
CA PRO A 100 -37.87 -42.10 2.91
C PRO A 100 -39.39 -42.08 2.69
N GLN A 101 -40.20 -41.88 3.75
CA GLN A 101 -41.64 -41.77 3.69
C GLN A 101 -42.15 -40.49 3.01
N ASP A 102 -41.29 -39.53 2.74
CA ASP A 102 -41.66 -38.25 2.15
C ASP A 102 -41.19 -38.10 0.71
N LEU A 103 -40.63 -39.14 0.11
CA LEU A 103 -40.14 -39.14 -1.29
C LEU A 103 -41.24 -38.75 -2.28
N ASP A 104 -42.47 -39.25 -2.05
CA ASP A 104 -43.64 -38.94 -2.92
C ASP A 104 -44.09 -37.47 -2.80
N LYS A 105 -43.65 -36.75 -1.77
CA LYS A 105 -44.01 -35.34 -1.54
C LYS A 105 -42.99 -34.37 -2.19
N ILE A 106 -41.95 -34.88 -2.86
CA ILE A 106 -40.94 -34.05 -3.49
C ILE A 106 -41.50 -33.52 -4.84
N PRO A 107 -41.73 -32.22 -4.98
CA PRO A 107 -42.12 -31.65 -6.25
C PRO A 107 -40.96 -31.59 -7.24
N SER A 108 -41.27 -31.23 -8.49
CA SER A 108 -40.24 -31.11 -9.54
C SER A 108 -39.17 -30.05 -9.22
N GLU A 109 -37.99 -30.21 -9.78
CA GLU A 109 -36.88 -29.25 -9.69
C GLU A 109 -37.30 -27.80 -9.96
N ARG A 110 -38.26 -27.61 -10.92
CA ARG A 110 -38.79 -26.29 -11.26
C ARG A 110 -39.41 -25.57 -10.06
N SER A 111 -40.03 -26.31 -9.14
CA SER A 111 -40.63 -25.74 -7.93
C SER A 111 -39.55 -25.20 -6.99
N PHE A 112 -38.43 -25.92 -6.84
CA PHE A 112 -37.28 -25.48 -6.04
C PHE A 112 -36.55 -24.31 -6.69
N ARG A 113 -36.44 -24.28 -8.02
CA ARG A 113 -35.90 -23.14 -8.75
C ARG A 113 -36.69 -21.86 -8.46
N ARG A 114 -38.03 -21.95 -8.47
CA ARG A 114 -38.91 -20.84 -8.10
C ARG A 114 -38.74 -20.40 -6.64
N GLN A 115 -38.46 -21.33 -5.71
CA GLN A 115 -38.17 -20.96 -4.32
C GLN A 115 -36.81 -20.26 -4.20
N ALA A 116 -35.78 -20.72 -4.90
CA ALA A 116 -34.48 -20.04 -4.98
C ALA A 116 -34.59 -18.62 -5.55
N GLU A 117 -35.44 -18.42 -6.59
CA GLU A 117 -35.68 -17.10 -7.19
C GLU A 117 -36.42 -16.12 -6.25
N LYS A 118 -37.23 -16.66 -5.29
CA LYS A 118 -37.90 -15.83 -4.29
C LYS A 118 -37.00 -15.34 -3.16
N LEU A 119 -35.83 -15.92 -3.01
CA LEU A 119 -34.90 -15.51 -1.95
C LEU A 119 -34.45 -14.06 -2.15
N PRO A 120 -34.37 -13.29 -1.07
CA PRO A 120 -33.77 -11.96 -1.13
C PRO A 120 -32.36 -12.02 -1.71
N GLN A 121 -32.05 -11.17 -2.68
CA GLN A 121 -30.75 -11.15 -3.34
C GLN A 121 -29.61 -10.88 -2.35
N ALA A 122 -29.89 -10.18 -1.26
CA ALA A 122 -28.94 -9.95 -0.17
C ALA A 122 -28.52 -11.26 0.52
N VAL A 123 -29.48 -12.19 0.74
CA VAL A 123 -29.19 -13.51 1.31
C VAL A 123 -28.33 -14.34 0.36
N ILE A 124 -28.68 -14.32 -0.93
CA ILE A 124 -27.89 -15.00 -1.97
C ILE A 124 -26.48 -14.44 -2.04
N ALA A 125 -26.34 -13.11 -1.97
CA ALA A 125 -25.04 -12.46 -1.98
C ALA A 125 -24.17 -12.89 -0.78
N LEU A 126 -24.76 -12.91 0.43
CA LEU A 126 -24.04 -13.31 1.63
C LEU A 126 -23.65 -14.80 1.59
N MET A 127 -24.62 -15.66 1.36
CA MET A 127 -24.44 -17.11 1.54
C MET A 127 -23.69 -17.78 0.38
N ARG A 128 -23.84 -17.29 -0.84
CA ARG A 128 -23.21 -17.88 -2.02
C ARG A 128 -21.95 -17.16 -2.49
N TYR A 129 -21.85 -15.84 -2.27
CA TYR A 129 -20.73 -15.02 -2.76
C TYR A 129 -19.86 -14.47 -1.64
N GLY A 130 -20.25 -14.71 -0.38
CA GLY A 130 -19.49 -14.34 0.81
C GLY A 130 -19.73 -12.91 1.28
N GLU A 131 -19.18 -12.63 2.47
CA GLU A 131 -19.37 -11.38 3.20
C GLU A 131 -18.93 -10.14 2.39
N LYS A 132 -17.86 -10.27 1.59
CA LYS A 132 -17.38 -9.17 0.75
C LYS A 132 -18.42 -8.76 -0.30
N ALA A 133 -18.97 -9.72 -1.04
CA ALA A 133 -19.96 -9.44 -2.07
C ALA A 133 -21.26 -8.87 -1.47
N PHE A 134 -21.68 -9.34 -0.30
CA PHE A 134 -22.81 -8.81 0.45
C PHE A 134 -22.56 -7.37 0.90
N THR A 135 -21.43 -7.12 1.55
CA THR A 135 -21.04 -5.78 2.01
C THR A 135 -20.97 -4.80 0.85
N ASP A 136 -20.39 -5.25 -0.27
CA ASP A 136 -20.22 -4.41 -1.45
C ASP A 136 -21.52 -3.97 -2.11
N LYS A 137 -22.58 -4.78 -2.03
CA LYS A 137 -23.86 -4.50 -2.73
C LYS A 137 -25.00 -4.04 -1.83
N TYR A 138 -25.04 -4.52 -0.58
CA TYR A 138 -26.25 -4.41 0.23
C TYR A 138 -26.06 -3.66 1.55
N ILE A 139 -24.81 -3.52 2.03
CA ILE A 139 -24.56 -2.75 3.25
C ILE A 139 -24.42 -1.27 2.92
N PRO A 140 -25.10 -0.38 3.65
CA PRO A 140 -24.89 1.06 3.53
C PRO A 140 -23.42 1.42 3.76
N TYR A 141 -22.87 2.29 2.94
CA TYR A 141 -21.52 2.79 3.10
C TYR A 141 -21.53 4.19 3.71
N ILE A 142 -20.44 4.52 4.41
CA ILE A 142 -20.25 5.88 4.95
C ILE A 142 -19.88 6.79 3.77
N GLU A 143 -20.76 7.72 3.44
CA GLU A 143 -20.46 8.77 2.46
C GLU A 143 -19.59 9.84 3.13
N ARG A 144 -18.43 10.13 2.54
CA ARG A 144 -17.59 11.24 3.00
C ARG A 144 -18.04 12.53 2.36
N LEU A 145 -18.27 13.54 3.19
CA LEU A 145 -18.62 14.88 2.74
C LEU A 145 -17.35 15.66 2.43
N TYR A 146 -17.34 16.32 1.29
CA TYR A 146 -16.21 17.16 0.82
C TYR A 146 -16.58 18.65 0.86
N ASP A 147 -17.81 18.97 1.28
CA ASP A 147 -18.35 20.33 1.21
C ASP A 147 -17.57 21.32 2.07
N ASP A 148 -17.12 20.88 3.25
CA ASP A 148 -16.35 21.68 4.20
C ASP A 148 -14.85 21.80 3.85
N LEU A 149 -14.36 21.00 2.90
CA LEU A 149 -12.97 21.07 2.47
C LEU A 149 -12.73 22.28 1.57
N GLN A 150 -11.52 22.79 1.64
CA GLN A 150 -10.98 23.77 0.70
C GLN A 150 -9.82 23.13 -0.09
N ALA A 151 -9.43 23.78 -1.18
CA ALA A 151 -8.24 23.37 -1.93
C ALA A 151 -7.01 23.34 -1.01
N ASN A 152 -6.16 22.33 -1.16
CA ASN A 152 -4.99 22.08 -0.32
C ASN A 152 -5.28 21.68 1.16
N ASP A 153 -6.53 21.47 1.55
CA ASP A 153 -6.80 20.90 2.87
C ASP A 153 -6.39 19.44 2.96
N VAL A 154 -6.75 18.64 1.93
CA VAL A 154 -6.45 17.21 1.89
C VAL A 154 -6.03 16.82 0.48
N TRP A 155 -4.86 16.24 0.33
CA TRP A 155 -4.48 15.53 -0.89
C TRP A 155 -4.60 14.03 -0.69
N ILE A 156 -5.16 13.34 -1.67
CA ILE A 156 -5.32 11.88 -1.67
C ILE A 156 -4.27 11.30 -2.61
N ALA A 157 -3.49 10.34 -2.12
CA ALA A 157 -2.49 9.67 -2.94
C ALA A 157 -2.85 8.21 -3.16
N ASP A 158 -2.52 7.72 -4.35
CA ASP A 158 -2.65 6.31 -4.71
C ASP A 158 -1.75 5.97 -5.91
N ASN A 159 -1.57 4.68 -6.14
CA ASN A 159 -0.81 4.14 -7.27
C ASN A 159 -1.73 3.51 -8.31
N HIS A 160 -1.42 3.74 -9.57
CA HIS A 160 -2.15 3.17 -10.70
C HIS A 160 -1.19 2.55 -11.72
N THR A 161 -1.47 1.34 -12.16
CA THR A 161 -0.75 0.73 -13.28
C THR A 161 -1.44 1.11 -14.58
N PHE A 162 -0.75 1.77 -15.48
CA PHE A 162 -1.30 2.08 -16.79
C PHE A 162 -1.60 0.83 -17.61
N ASP A 163 -2.68 0.89 -18.39
CA ASP A 163 -3.15 -0.21 -19.22
C ASP A 163 -2.58 -0.16 -20.65
N PHE A 164 -1.32 0.24 -20.79
CA PHE A 164 -0.56 0.20 -22.05
C PHE A 164 0.88 -0.26 -21.80
N ILE A 165 1.57 -0.62 -22.86
CA ILE A 165 2.94 -1.16 -22.81
C ILE A 165 3.90 -0.16 -23.41
N THR A 166 5.06 0.03 -22.78
CA THR A 166 6.17 0.89 -23.19
C THR A 166 7.48 0.10 -23.26
N TYR A 167 8.49 0.68 -23.88
CA TYR A 167 9.88 0.22 -23.75
C TYR A 167 10.53 0.81 -22.49
N CYS A 168 11.30 -0.05 -21.78
CA CYS A 168 12.11 0.41 -20.66
C CYS A 168 13.19 1.38 -21.14
N GLU A 169 13.36 2.49 -20.43
CA GLU A 169 14.40 3.52 -20.69
C GLU A 169 15.81 2.94 -20.82
N ASN A 170 16.14 1.96 -19.97
CA ASN A 170 17.47 1.34 -19.92
C ASN A 170 17.62 0.09 -20.79
N ASN A 171 16.57 -0.38 -21.45
CA ASN A 171 16.58 -1.58 -22.28
C ASN A 171 15.46 -1.57 -23.32
N ALA A 172 15.75 -1.04 -24.49
CA ALA A 172 14.81 -0.95 -25.63
C ALA A 172 14.28 -2.29 -26.14
N GLN A 173 14.75 -3.42 -25.64
CA GLN A 173 14.22 -4.76 -25.98
C GLN A 173 13.22 -5.28 -24.92
N LYS A 174 13.17 -4.64 -23.75
CA LYS A 174 12.28 -5.04 -22.65
C LYS A 174 11.05 -4.12 -22.62
N THR A 175 9.89 -4.72 -22.75
CA THR A 175 8.62 -4.02 -22.62
C THR A 175 8.03 -4.22 -21.20
N HIS A 176 7.37 -3.17 -20.69
CA HIS A 176 6.73 -3.20 -19.38
C HIS A 176 5.47 -2.33 -19.36
N ARG A 177 4.81 -2.29 -18.21
CA ARG A 177 3.74 -1.33 -17.89
C ARG A 177 4.27 -0.35 -16.86
N MET A 178 4.01 0.93 -17.05
CA MET A 178 4.41 1.97 -16.11
C MET A 178 3.42 2.10 -14.95
N TYR A 179 3.93 2.51 -13.79
CA TYR A 179 3.14 2.85 -12.61
C TYR A 179 3.13 4.36 -12.42
N LEU A 180 1.92 4.87 -12.22
CA LEU A 180 1.67 6.26 -11.88
C LEU A 180 1.45 6.36 -10.37
N THR A 181 2.30 7.08 -9.65
CA THR A 181 2.01 7.56 -8.30
C THR A 181 1.44 8.97 -8.44
N ALA A 182 0.23 9.21 -7.92
CA ALA A 182 -0.49 10.46 -8.13
C ALA A 182 -1.06 11.03 -6.83
N PHE A 183 -1.07 12.38 -6.75
CA PHE A 183 -1.72 13.16 -5.70
C PHE A 183 -2.89 13.94 -6.29
N LEU A 184 -4.06 13.76 -5.70
CA LEU A 184 -5.31 14.40 -6.09
C LEU A 184 -5.77 15.34 -4.98
N ASP A 185 -6.08 16.58 -5.30
CA ASP A 185 -6.75 17.48 -4.36
C ASP A 185 -8.19 17.02 -4.11
N ALA A 186 -8.52 16.74 -2.86
CA ALA A 186 -9.82 16.15 -2.48
C ALA A 186 -11.00 17.09 -2.79
N LYS A 187 -10.80 18.40 -2.76
CA LYS A 187 -11.83 19.40 -3.02
C LYS A 187 -12.14 19.55 -4.48
N SER A 188 -11.14 19.83 -5.27
CA SER A 188 -11.30 20.20 -6.69
C SER A 188 -11.24 19.00 -7.64
N GLY A 189 -10.62 17.90 -7.22
CA GLY A 189 -10.31 16.78 -8.10
C GLY A 189 -9.17 17.08 -9.08
N VAL A 190 -8.40 18.13 -8.85
CA VAL A 190 -7.17 18.44 -9.62
C VAL A 190 -6.10 17.41 -9.27
N LEU A 191 -5.46 16.86 -10.28
CA LEU A 191 -4.28 16.05 -10.13
C LEU A 191 -3.07 16.98 -9.96
N VAL A 192 -2.72 17.24 -8.67
CA VAL A 192 -1.75 18.26 -8.28
C VAL A 192 -0.31 17.83 -8.50
N GLY A 193 -0.03 16.53 -8.44
CA GLY A 193 1.30 16.00 -8.68
C GLY A 193 1.31 14.53 -9.00
N TRP A 194 2.34 14.12 -9.71
CA TRP A 194 2.49 12.73 -10.15
C TRP A 194 3.95 12.38 -10.44
N ASN A 195 4.24 11.09 -10.46
CA ASN A 195 5.50 10.55 -10.95
C ASN A 195 5.27 9.18 -11.61
N LEU A 196 6.09 8.85 -12.60
CA LEU A 196 6.06 7.59 -13.35
C LEU A 196 7.29 6.75 -13.04
N THR A 197 7.09 5.47 -12.77
CA THR A 197 8.16 4.50 -12.49
C THR A 197 7.86 3.13 -13.06
N GLU A 198 8.87 2.28 -13.12
CA GLU A 198 8.71 0.86 -13.45
C GLU A 198 8.00 0.08 -12.31
N GLN A 199 8.20 0.52 -11.06
CA GLN A 199 7.58 -0.07 -9.88
C GLN A 199 7.29 1.02 -8.85
N PRO A 200 6.14 0.96 -8.14
CA PRO A 200 5.83 1.92 -7.10
C PRO A 200 6.79 1.73 -5.91
N ASP A 201 7.42 2.81 -5.52
CA ASP A 201 8.30 2.86 -4.35
C ASP A 201 8.13 4.17 -3.57
N SER A 202 8.75 4.25 -2.42
CA SER A 202 8.69 5.47 -1.59
C SER A 202 9.35 6.67 -2.24
N HIS A 203 10.37 6.45 -3.07
CA HIS A 203 11.02 7.53 -3.80
C HIS A 203 10.09 8.15 -4.86
N SER A 204 9.37 7.30 -5.59
CA SER A 204 8.34 7.76 -6.52
C SER A 204 7.28 8.62 -5.82
N THR A 205 6.86 8.22 -4.62
CA THR A 205 5.91 8.98 -3.81
C THR A 205 6.47 10.35 -3.41
N LEU A 206 7.73 10.43 -3.00
CA LEU A 206 8.38 11.69 -2.64
C LEU A 206 8.55 12.62 -3.85
N LEU A 207 8.91 12.07 -5.02
CA LEU A 207 9.01 12.85 -6.27
C LEU A 207 7.65 13.39 -6.70
N ALA A 208 6.59 12.56 -6.61
CA ALA A 208 5.23 12.99 -6.92
C ALA A 208 4.75 14.09 -5.93
N LEU A 209 5.05 13.95 -4.63
CA LEU A 209 4.74 14.95 -3.62
C LEU A 209 5.51 16.26 -3.87
N ARG A 210 6.80 16.17 -4.20
CA ARG A 210 7.62 17.33 -4.56
C ARG A 210 7.08 18.06 -5.78
N HIS A 211 6.70 17.31 -6.83
CA HIS A 211 6.07 17.86 -8.02
C HIS A 211 4.78 18.63 -7.67
N ALA A 212 3.94 18.03 -6.81
CA ALA A 212 2.71 18.65 -6.33
C ALA A 212 2.98 19.93 -5.53
N ILE A 213 3.87 19.87 -4.53
CA ILE A 213 4.17 21.00 -3.63
C ILE A 213 4.78 22.18 -4.41
N LYS A 214 5.67 21.91 -5.36
CA LYS A 214 6.28 22.96 -6.18
C LYS A 214 5.25 23.75 -7.00
N ARG A 215 4.17 23.10 -7.42
CA ARG A 215 3.16 23.70 -8.30
C ARG A 215 1.97 24.28 -7.54
N PHE A 216 1.52 23.59 -6.50
CA PHE A 216 0.26 23.88 -5.81
C PHE A 216 0.44 24.28 -4.33
N GLY A 217 1.69 24.42 -3.85
CA GLY A 217 1.98 24.73 -2.45
C GLY A 217 1.87 23.51 -1.53
N VAL A 218 2.10 23.69 -0.24
CA VAL A 218 2.09 22.63 0.77
C VAL A 218 0.67 22.36 1.26
N PRO A 219 0.15 21.13 1.21
CA PRO A 219 -1.17 20.80 1.74
C PRO A 219 -1.17 20.76 3.27
N LYS A 220 -2.33 20.92 3.90
CA LYS A 220 -2.47 20.72 5.35
C LYS A 220 -2.38 19.25 5.73
N SER A 221 -2.91 18.37 4.89
CA SER A 221 -2.88 16.94 5.16
C SER A 221 -2.83 16.09 3.88
N VAL A 222 -2.33 14.88 4.04
CA VAL A 222 -2.34 13.85 3.00
C VAL A 222 -3.07 12.61 3.48
N TYR A 223 -3.80 11.97 2.57
CA TYR A 223 -4.55 10.76 2.81
C TYR A 223 -3.98 9.62 1.96
N PHE A 224 -3.36 8.64 2.60
CA PHE A 224 -2.79 7.46 1.96
C PHE A 224 -3.66 6.23 2.16
N ASP A 225 -3.50 5.24 1.28
CA ASP A 225 -3.87 3.89 1.64
C ASP A 225 -2.81 3.23 2.53
N ASN A 226 -3.04 1.96 2.90
CA ASN A 226 -2.06 1.22 3.69
C ASN A 226 -0.99 0.54 2.82
N GLY A 227 -0.71 1.06 1.63
CA GLY A 227 0.36 0.60 0.77
C GLY A 227 1.73 0.75 1.43
N SER A 228 2.61 -0.23 1.22
CA SER A 228 3.94 -0.25 1.84
C SER A 228 4.81 0.94 1.48
N GLU A 229 4.64 1.46 0.28
CA GLU A 229 5.35 2.59 -0.30
C GLU A 229 5.03 3.92 0.40
N PHE A 230 3.80 4.07 0.93
CA PHE A 230 3.36 5.25 1.66
C PHE A 230 3.70 5.21 3.15
N LEU A 231 3.90 4.02 3.71
CA LEU A 231 4.13 3.79 5.15
C LEU A 231 5.61 3.69 5.52
N THR A 232 6.52 3.94 4.57
CA THR A 232 7.96 3.89 4.84
C THR A 232 8.38 4.90 5.91
N HIS A 233 9.57 4.69 6.49
CA HIS A 233 10.12 5.59 7.49
C HIS A 233 10.28 7.02 6.98
N ASP A 234 10.58 7.19 5.71
CA ASP A 234 10.79 8.51 5.10
C ASP A 234 9.49 9.32 5.00
N ILE A 235 8.35 8.67 4.75
CA ILE A 235 7.06 9.31 4.51
C ILE A 235 6.17 9.25 5.76
N GLY A 236 5.67 8.06 6.08
CA GLY A 236 4.65 7.85 7.11
C GLY A 236 5.18 7.45 8.49
N GLY A 237 6.45 7.12 8.62
CA GLY A 237 7.09 6.73 9.86
C GLY A 237 6.65 5.38 10.45
N ARG A 238 5.74 4.66 9.78
CA ARG A 238 5.14 3.42 10.26
C ARG A 238 5.63 2.21 9.49
N GLY A 239 6.87 2.09 9.12
CA GLY A 239 7.37 0.97 8.32
C GLY A 239 6.52 -0.30 8.40
N HIS A 240 6.36 -1.02 7.33
CA HIS A 240 5.36 -2.08 7.10
C HIS A 240 5.35 -3.23 8.14
N ARG A 241 6.35 -3.28 9.00
CA ARG A 241 6.43 -4.21 10.13
C ARG A 241 7.10 -3.49 11.30
N THR A 242 6.35 -2.69 12.03
CA THR A 242 6.74 -2.34 13.39
C THR A 242 6.90 -3.65 14.15
N ARG A 243 8.12 -4.14 14.24
CA ARG A 243 8.45 -5.10 15.27
C ARG A 243 8.11 -4.40 16.58
N LYS A 244 7.37 -5.06 17.45
CA LYS A 244 6.94 -4.58 18.78
C LYS A 244 8.08 -4.08 19.71
N THR A 245 9.30 -4.00 19.21
CA THR A 245 10.54 -3.71 19.93
C THR A 245 11.15 -2.34 19.64
N TRP A 246 10.45 -1.48 18.89
CA TRP A 246 11.00 -0.16 18.57
C TRP A 246 10.30 0.90 19.39
N ASN A 247 11.09 1.63 20.19
CA ASN A 247 10.60 2.83 20.87
C ASN A 247 10.39 3.93 19.81
N ALA A 248 9.34 4.72 19.96
CA ALA A 248 9.04 5.84 19.06
C ALA A 248 10.21 6.86 19.00
N ASP A 249 11.01 6.92 20.07
CA ASP A 249 12.16 7.80 20.21
C ASP A 249 13.40 7.39 19.38
N ASP A 250 13.35 6.22 18.75
CA ASP A 250 14.46 5.70 17.95
C ASP A 250 14.32 5.97 16.43
N ILE A 251 13.30 6.71 16.02
CA ILE A 251 12.98 6.97 14.59
C ILE A 251 13.12 8.46 14.30
N PRO A 252 13.92 8.86 13.28
CA PRO A 252 14.00 10.25 12.84
C PRO A 252 12.64 10.79 12.38
N PRO A 253 12.37 12.10 12.48
CA PRO A 253 11.14 12.71 12.01
C PRO A 253 10.94 12.45 10.51
N THR A 254 9.71 12.15 10.16
CA THR A 254 9.34 11.91 8.76
C THR A 254 9.36 13.21 7.96
N ILE A 255 9.44 13.11 6.63
CA ILE A 255 9.38 14.28 5.75
C ILE A 255 8.05 15.03 5.93
N LEU A 256 6.95 14.32 6.11
CA LEU A 256 5.64 14.94 6.35
C LEU A 256 5.61 15.75 7.65
N GLN A 257 6.21 15.22 8.73
CA GLN A 257 6.32 15.95 10.01
C GLN A 257 7.17 17.22 9.88
N LEU A 258 8.26 17.15 9.13
CA LEU A 258 9.12 18.33 8.90
C LEU A 258 8.44 19.41 8.06
N LEU A 259 7.54 19.00 7.17
CA LEU A 259 6.73 19.90 6.34
C LEU A 259 5.43 20.32 7.05
N ASP A 260 5.20 19.92 8.30
CA ASP A 260 3.95 20.14 9.03
C ASP A 260 2.71 19.69 8.25
N ILE A 261 2.82 18.53 7.61
CA ILE A 261 1.73 17.88 6.86
C ILE A 261 1.16 16.75 7.71
N THR A 262 -0.13 16.85 8.05
CA THR A 262 -0.81 15.78 8.79
C THR A 262 -1.07 14.58 7.89
N MET A 263 -0.70 13.39 8.34
CA MET A 263 -0.94 12.16 7.61
C MET A 263 -2.19 11.42 8.10
N HIS A 264 -3.08 11.10 7.17
CA HIS A 264 -4.25 10.24 7.41
C HIS A 264 -4.12 8.94 6.63
N ASN A 265 -4.46 7.83 7.28
CA ASN A 265 -4.46 6.50 6.64
C ASN A 265 -5.89 6.02 6.40
N ALA A 266 -6.09 5.28 5.32
CA ALA A 266 -7.35 4.59 5.06
C ALA A 266 -7.65 3.58 6.16
N ILE A 267 -8.90 3.58 6.67
CA ILE A 267 -9.37 2.52 7.55
C ILE A 267 -9.48 1.24 6.72
N VAL A 268 -8.86 0.17 7.21
CA VAL A 268 -8.91 -1.15 6.57
C VAL A 268 -10.36 -1.55 6.30
N ARG A 269 -10.67 -2.01 5.08
CA ARG A 269 -12.00 -2.42 4.57
C ARG A 269 -12.97 -1.29 4.21
N ASN A 270 -12.55 -0.03 4.12
CA ASN A 270 -13.41 1.06 3.67
C ASN A 270 -12.86 1.74 2.39
N ALA A 271 -12.41 0.93 1.44
CA ALA A 271 -11.78 1.38 0.19
C ALA A 271 -12.75 2.12 -0.76
N LYS A 272 -14.06 1.88 -0.64
CA LYS A 272 -15.09 2.42 -1.56
C LYS A 272 -15.24 3.95 -1.58
N ALA A 273 -14.54 4.65 -0.70
CA ALA A 273 -14.69 6.09 -0.52
C ALA A 273 -13.57 6.93 -1.14
N LYS A 274 -12.69 6.34 -1.97
CA LYS A 274 -11.57 7.10 -2.56
C LYS A 274 -11.94 7.72 -3.92
N PRO A 275 -12.00 9.07 -4.03
CA PRO A 275 -12.22 9.75 -5.31
C PRO A 275 -11.16 9.42 -6.36
N ILE A 276 -9.93 9.17 -5.93
CA ILE A 276 -8.78 8.91 -6.82
C ILE A 276 -8.97 7.65 -7.67
N GLU A 277 -9.69 6.63 -7.18
CA GLU A 277 -9.99 5.43 -7.99
C GLU A 277 -10.86 5.76 -9.21
N ARG A 278 -11.83 6.67 -9.06
CA ARG A 278 -12.63 7.18 -10.19
C ARG A 278 -11.78 8.00 -11.15
N THR A 279 -10.87 8.78 -10.59
CA THR A 279 -9.89 9.56 -11.36
C THR A 279 -9.04 8.65 -12.26
N PHE A 280 -8.55 7.53 -11.73
CA PHE A 280 -7.81 6.54 -12.53
C PHE A 280 -8.67 5.90 -13.63
N GLY A 281 -9.96 5.64 -13.36
CA GLY A 281 -10.91 5.22 -14.39
C GLY A 281 -11.06 6.24 -15.51
N THR A 282 -11.09 7.53 -15.18
CA THR A 282 -11.11 8.63 -16.16
C THR A 282 -9.79 8.69 -16.94
N LEU A 283 -8.65 8.66 -16.24
CA LEU A 283 -7.31 8.64 -16.88
C LEU A 283 -7.13 7.43 -17.82
N LYS A 284 -7.67 6.27 -17.47
CA LYS A 284 -7.67 5.11 -18.37
C LYS A 284 -8.37 5.41 -19.69
N ASN A 285 -9.51 6.07 -19.65
CA ASN A 285 -10.28 6.39 -20.86
C ASN A 285 -9.62 7.51 -21.69
N HIS A 286 -9.11 8.54 -21.04
CA HIS A 286 -8.51 9.70 -21.73
C HIS A 286 -7.08 9.45 -22.21
N ILE A 287 -6.30 8.63 -21.51
CA ILE A 287 -4.87 8.42 -21.78
C ILE A 287 -4.60 6.99 -22.27
N SER A 288 -4.87 5.97 -21.41
CA SER A 288 -4.43 4.60 -21.73
C SER A 288 -5.04 4.07 -23.02
N ARG A 289 -6.31 4.35 -23.28
CA ARG A 289 -7.02 3.86 -24.47
C ARG A 289 -6.63 4.57 -25.78
N VAL A 290 -6.04 5.74 -25.70
CA VAL A 290 -5.56 6.49 -26.87
C VAL A 290 -4.23 5.94 -27.38
N ILE A 291 -3.45 5.33 -26.50
CA ILE A 291 -2.14 4.77 -26.85
C ILE A 291 -2.32 3.42 -27.55
N GLU A 292 -1.67 3.27 -28.71
CA GLU A 292 -1.83 2.09 -29.58
C GLU A 292 -1.45 0.75 -28.91
N THR A 293 -0.54 0.79 -27.95
CA THR A 293 -0.10 -0.38 -27.16
C THR A 293 -1.00 -0.66 -25.96
N PHE A 294 -2.26 -0.18 -25.98
CA PHE A 294 -3.25 -0.48 -24.94
C PHE A 294 -3.39 -1.99 -24.75
N CYS A 295 -3.23 -2.45 -23.50
CA CYS A 295 -3.25 -3.87 -23.13
C CYS A 295 -4.46 -4.26 -22.27
N GLY A 296 -5.25 -3.28 -21.81
CA GLY A 296 -6.36 -3.49 -20.89
C GLY A 296 -5.95 -3.87 -19.47
N GLY A 297 -6.83 -3.68 -18.51
CA GLY A 297 -6.66 -4.12 -17.11
C GLY A 297 -6.91 -5.62 -16.93
N THR A 298 -7.67 -6.24 -17.85
CA THR A 298 -8.02 -7.66 -17.84
C THR A 298 -7.76 -8.31 -19.19
N ILE A 299 -7.72 -9.65 -19.22
CA ILE A 299 -7.55 -10.42 -20.46
C ILE A 299 -8.70 -10.14 -21.44
N ILE A 300 -9.91 -9.91 -20.94
CA ILE A 300 -11.11 -9.64 -21.77
C ILE A 300 -11.00 -8.28 -22.49
N GLU A 301 -10.38 -7.29 -21.82
CA GLU A 301 -10.21 -5.95 -22.42
C GLU A 301 -9.04 -5.86 -23.41
N ARG A 302 -8.19 -6.89 -23.43
CA ARG A 302 -6.97 -6.89 -24.24
C ARG A 302 -7.29 -6.99 -25.73
N PRO A 303 -6.85 -6.01 -26.56
CA PRO A 303 -7.04 -6.09 -28.00
C PRO A 303 -6.28 -7.28 -28.61
N GLU A 304 -6.90 -8.01 -29.51
CA GLU A 304 -6.27 -9.13 -30.23
C GLU A 304 -5.08 -8.65 -31.08
N SER A 305 -5.17 -7.43 -31.63
CA SER A 305 -4.12 -6.81 -32.42
C SER A 305 -2.86 -6.45 -31.63
N LEU A 306 -2.90 -6.48 -30.27
CA LEU A 306 -1.77 -6.04 -29.45
C LEU A 306 -0.47 -6.80 -29.78
N LYS A 307 -0.54 -8.12 -29.97
CA LYS A 307 0.65 -8.95 -30.32
C LYS A 307 1.30 -8.47 -31.61
N TYR A 308 0.48 -8.12 -32.61
CA TYR A 308 0.97 -7.59 -33.88
C TYR A 308 1.61 -6.22 -33.69
N LYS A 309 0.95 -5.33 -32.93
CA LYS A 309 1.45 -3.97 -32.65
C LYS A 309 2.76 -3.99 -31.88
N LEU A 310 2.93 -4.89 -30.89
CA LEU A 310 4.18 -5.03 -30.14
C LEU A 310 5.33 -5.58 -31.01
N LYS A 311 5.03 -6.36 -32.05
CA LYS A 311 6.06 -6.94 -32.93
C LYS A 311 6.44 -6.05 -34.11
N TYR A 312 5.48 -5.33 -34.68
CA TYR A 312 5.63 -4.59 -35.93
C TYR A 312 5.21 -3.12 -35.83
N GLY A 313 4.57 -2.73 -34.76
CA GLY A 313 4.11 -1.36 -34.55
C GLY A 313 5.15 -0.50 -33.82
N ILE A 314 4.75 0.74 -33.55
CA ILE A 314 5.55 1.68 -32.77
C ILE A 314 5.15 1.52 -31.30
N VAL A 315 6.08 1.05 -30.47
CA VAL A 315 5.92 1.00 -29.01
C VAL A 315 6.56 2.28 -28.45
N PRO A 316 5.83 3.09 -27.67
CA PRO A 316 6.37 4.34 -27.13
C PRO A 316 7.45 4.04 -26.06
N GLU A 317 8.41 4.95 -25.96
CA GLU A 317 9.41 4.96 -24.89
C GLU A 317 8.86 5.64 -23.63
N ASP A 318 9.40 5.30 -22.46
CA ASP A 318 8.96 5.84 -21.18
C ASP A 318 9.03 7.37 -21.13
N ASP A 319 10.09 7.98 -21.68
CA ASP A 319 10.26 9.43 -21.68
C ASP A 319 9.26 10.15 -22.60
N GLN A 320 8.88 9.53 -23.70
CA GLN A 320 7.84 10.06 -24.57
C GLN A 320 6.48 10.09 -23.84
N ILE A 321 6.19 9.04 -23.07
CA ILE A 321 4.98 8.99 -22.24
C ILE A 321 5.02 10.01 -21.11
N ARG A 322 6.17 10.22 -20.46
CA ARG A 322 6.32 11.24 -19.40
C ARG A 322 6.02 12.64 -19.94
N ALA A 323 6.61 13.00 -21.06
CA ALA A 323 6.38 14.29 -21.71
C ALA A 323 4.92 14.47 -22.15
N ALA A 324 4.31 13.44 -22.74
CA ALA A 324 2.91 13.47 -23.14
C ALA A 324 1.95 13.60 -21.96
N LEU A 325 2.23 12.91 -20.83
CA LEU A 325 1.38 12.94 -19.65
C LEU A 325 1.30 14.32 -19.01
N GLU A 326 2.40 15.07 -18.96
CA GLU A 326 2.38 16.44 -18.43
C GLU A 326 1.37 17.31 -19.19
N ILE A 327 1.40 17.23 -20.50
CA ILE A 327 0.47 17.97 -21.38
C ILE A 327 -0.97 17.47 -21.19
N LEU A 328 -1.19 16.16 -21.19
CA LEU A 328 -2.53 15.57 -21.08
C LEU A 328 -3.17 15.78 -19.71
N ILE A 329 -2.39 15.70 -18.64
CA ILE A 329 -2.92 15.94 -17.30
C ILE A 329 -3.31 17.41 -17.13
N ASP A 330 -2.47 18.33 -17.53
CA ASP A 330 -2.74 19.76 -17.35
C ASP A 330 -3.71 20.32 -18.39
N GLY A 331 -3.56 19.92 -19.66
CA GLY A 331 -4.32 20.49 -20.77
C GLY A 331 -5.62 19.77 -21.11
N ASP A 332 -5.83 18.56 -20.61
CA ASP A 332 -7.05 17.79 -20.83
C ASP A 332 -7.72 17.43 -19.50
N PHE A 333 -7.06 16.66 -18.63
CA PHE A 333 -7.69 16.17 -17.40
C PHE A 333 -8.02 17.29 -16.39
N ASN A 334 -7.07 18.17 -16.06
CA ASN A 334 -7.27 19.23 -15.05
C ASN A 334 -8.21 20.34 -15.50
N VAL A 335 -8.38 20.51 -16.82
CA VAL A 335 -9.31 21.47 -17.42
C VAL A 335 -10.67 20.87 -17.79
N ASP A 336 -10.87 19.57 -17.58
CA ASP A 336 -12.16 18.92 -17.75
C ASP A 336 -13.14 19.27 -16.63
N GLU A 337 -14.45 19.05 -16.85
CA GLU A 337 -15.52 19.43 -15.96
C GLU A 337 -15.36 18.84 -14.54
N TYR A 338 -15.63 19.64 -13.54
CA TYR A 338 -15.66 19.22 -12.14
C TYR A 338 -16.77 18.21 -11.87
N GLY A 339 -16.40 17.01 -11.48
CA GLY A 339 -17.32 15.91 -11.21
C GLY A 339 -17.96 15.88 -9.80
N GLY A 340 -17.75 16.93 -8.98
CA GLY A 340 -18.30 17.01 -7.62
C GLY A 340 -19.77 17.40 -7.57
N LYS A 341 -20.38 17.25 -6.38
CA LYS A 341 -21.83 17.47 -6.18
C LYS A 341 -22.20 18.91 -5.86
N GLU A 342 -21.24 19.79 -5.57
CA GLU A 342 -21.50 21.15 -5.13
C GLU A 342 -22.07 22.03 -6.26
N ARG A 343 -23.29 22.52 -6.07
CA ARG A 343 -24.01 23.32 -7.08
C ARG A 343 -23.29 24.61 -7.48
N LYS A 344 -22.54 25.23 -6.53
CA LYS A 344 -21.80 26.48 -6.78
C LYS A 344 -20.67 26.33 -7.81
N TYR A 345 -20.18 25.11 -8.02
CA TYR A 345 -19.10 24.79 -8.96
C TYR A 345 -19.57 24.10 -10.23
N LYS A 346 -20.88 23.98 -10.44
CA LYS A 346 -21.45 23.34 -11.62
C LYS A 346 -21.02 24.07 -12.90
N GLY A 347 -20.47 23.31 -13.86
CA GLY A 347 -19.98 23.83 -15.15
C GLY A 347 -18.60 24.48 -15.08
N MET A 348 -17.94 24.44 -13.92
CA MET A 348 -16.53 24.83 -13.78
C MET A 348 -15.62 23.65 -14.05
N THR A 349 -14.42 23.93 -14.51
CA THR A 349 -13.35 22.94 -14.63
C THR A 349 -12.72 22.64 -13.26
N ARG A 350 -12.01 21.50 -13.14
CA ARG A 350 -11.30 21.13 -11.89
C ARG A 350 -10.37 22.23 -11.43
N ILE A 351 -9.57 22.79 -12.33
CA ILE A 351 -8.62 23.87 -11.99
C ILE A 351 -9.31 25.17 -11.62
N GLU A 352 -10.46 25.49 -12.21
CA GLU A 352 -11.25 26.66 -11.81
C GLU A 352 -11.81 26.50 -10.41
N VAL A 353 -12.26 25.28 -10.03
CA VAL A 353 -12.71 24.99 -8.66
C VAL A 353 -11.56 25.13 -7.68
N TRP A 354 -10.36 24.62 -8.01
CA TRP A 354 -9.17 24.81 -7.19
C TRP A 354 -8.86 26.29 -6.98
N ASN A 355 -8.81 27.07 -8.06
CA ASN A 355 -8.55 28.50 -8.04
C ASN A 355 -9.61 29.30 -7.25
N ALA A 356 -10.86 28.88 -7.32
CA ALA A 356 -11.94 29.50 -6.55
C ALA A 356 -11.84 29.17 -5.05
N SER A 357 -11.47 27.93 -4.72
CA SER A 357 -11.45 27.41 -3.36
C SER A 357 -10.19 27.80 -2.59
N ILE A 358 -9.02 27.88 -3.24
CA ILE A 358 -7.75 28.19 -2.56
C ILE A 358 -7.75 29.57 -1.89
N LYS A 359 -8.60 30.47 -2.34
CA LYS A 359 -8.76 31.82 -1.76
C LYS A 359 -9.28 31.79 -0.33
N TYR A 360 -9.89 30.70 0.09
CA TYR A 360 -10.48 30.53 1.43
C TYR A 360 -9.58 29.74 2.38
N THR A 361 -8.36 29.37 1.96
CA THR A 361 -7.38 28.69 2.80
C THR A 361 -6.08 29.47 2.85
N THR A 362 -5.23 29.15 3.82
CA THR A 362 -3.87 29.70 3.88
C THR A 362 -3.01 28.97 2.87
N PHE A 363 -2.60 29.68 1.82
CA PHE A 363 -1.64 29.15 0.86
C PHE A 363 -0.24 29.19 1.46
N ARG A 364 0.43 28.03 1.52
CA ARG A 364 1.80 27.89 1.99
C ARG A 364 2.69 27.48 0.82
N GLU A 365 3.62 28.34 0.46
CA GLU A 365 4.65 28.06 -0.52
C GLU A 365 5.83 27.35 0.18
N ALA A 366 6.38 26.31 -0.45
CA ALA A 366 7.54 25.63 0.07
C ALA A 366 8.83 26.37 -0.29
N LYS A 367 9.75 26.46 0.67
CA LYS A 367 11.10 27.00 0.43
C LYS A 367 11.95 25.97 -0.31
N ASP A 368 13.02 26.42 -0.97
CA ASP A 368 13.94 25.52 -1.69
C ASP A 368 14.58 24.47 -0.78
N GLU A 369 14.86 24.82 0.48
CA GLU A 369 15.37 23.87 1.46
C GLU A 369 14.34 22.76 1.76
N GLU A 370 13.06 23.11 1.90
CA GLU A 370 11.96 22.16 2.12
C GLU A 370 11.77 21.25 0.89
N LEU A 371 11.86 21.81 -0.33
CA LEU A 371 11.82 21.03 -1.57
C LEU A 371 13.01 20.06 -1.70
N SER A 372 14.16 20.45 -1.19
CA SER A 372 15.35 19.61 -1.17
C SER A 372 15.23 18.45 -0.17
N LEU A 373 14.49 18.63 0.94
CA LEU A 373 14.20 17.55 1.88
C LEU A 373 13.39 16.43 1.24
N LEU A 374 12.49 16.74 0.29
CA LEU A 374 11.69 15.76 -0.42
C LEU A 374 12.48 14.83 -1.36
N LEU A 375 13.72 15.20 -1.69
CA LEU A 375 14.61 14.33 -2.47
C LEU A 375 15.42 13.40 -1.56
N ALA A 376 15.54 13.73 -0.27
CA ALA A 376 16.45 13.05 0.62
C ALA A 376 15.77 11.86 1.31
N ARG A 377 16.37 10.68 1.20
CA ARG A 377 16.07 9.53 2.05
C ARG A 377 16.73 9.67 3.40
N THR A 378 16.09 9.17 4.44
CA THR A 378 16.57 9.21 5.81
C THR A 378 17.05 7.83 6.24
N THR A 379 18.25 7.76 6.84
CA THR A 379 18.72 6.53 7.50
C THR A 379 18.12 6.40 8.89
N ARG A 380 18.25 5.21 9.47
CA ARG A 380 18.05 5.04 10.92
C ARG A 380 19.08 5.82 11.70
N TYR A 381 18.83 6.02 13.00
CA TYR A 381 19.87 6.52 13.89
C TYR A 381 21.07 5.58 13.88
N GLN A 382 22.25 6.18 13.80
CA GLN A 382 23.53 5.47 13.82
C GLN A 382 24.55 6.27 14.63
N LYS A 383 25.53 5.58 15.17
CA LYS A 383 26.68 6.24 15.81
C LYS A 383 27.74 6.56 14.76
N ILE A 384 28.31 7.75 14.86
CA ILE A 384 29.46 8.10 14.05
C ILE A 384 30.60 7.15 14.39
N LYS A 385 31.10 6.42 13.41
CA LYS A 385 32.18 5.45 13.54
C LYS A 385 33.50 6.08 13.07
N ARG A 386 34.61 5.34 13.18
CA ARG A 386 35.91 5.77 12.68
C ARG A 386 35.93 6.14 11.19
N ASN A 387 35.06 5.48 10.39
CA ASN A 387 34.92 5.78 8.96
C ASN A 387 33.79 6.80 8.70
N GLY A 388 33.27 7.46 9.75
CA GLY A 388 32.16 8.39 9.65
C GLY A 388 30.79 7.72 9.76
N VAL A 389 29.85 8.13 8.91
CA VAL A 389 28.50 7.58 8.78
C VAL A 389 28.34 6.78 7.49
N TYR A 390 27.29 5.96 7.40
CA TYR A 390 27.06 5.17 6.18
C TYR A 390 25.60 5.20 5.74
N ILE A 391 25.41 4.99 4.46
CA ILE A 391 24.12 4.58 3.88
C ILE A 391 24.26 3.15 3.34
N GLU A 392 23.16 2.41 3.31
CA GLU A 392 23.14 1.04 2.80
C GLU A 392 22.34 1.02 1.49
N LEU A 393 22.99 0.64 0.39
CA LEU A 393 22.43 0.54 -0.94
C LEU A 393 22.72 -0.85 -1.50
N ALA A 394 21.66 -1.54 -1.94
CA ALA A 394 21.77 -2.88 -2.52
C ALA A 394 22.59 -3.88 -1.66
N GLY A 395 22.58 -3.70 -0.33
CA GLY A 395 23.34 -4.53 0.60
C GLY A 395 24.78 -4.08 0.84
N GLU A 396 25.25 -3.02 0.16
CA GLU A 396 26.57 -2.44 0.35
C GLU A 396 26.50 -1.18 1.20
N LYS A 397 27.56 -0.93 1.99
CA LYS A 397 27.69 0.25 2.84
C LYS A 397 28.61 1.28 2.19
N LEU A 398 28.03 2.41 1.84
CA LEU A 398 28.77 3.58 1.38
C LEU A 398 29.08 4.47 2.59
N TRP A 399 30.37 4.77 2.80
CA TRP A 399 30.83 5.54 3.95
C TRP A 399 31.07 7.00 3.58
N TYR A 400 30.68 7.90 4.50
CA TYR A 400 30.81 9.34 4.34
C TYR A 400 31.52 9.93 5.55
N SER A 401 32.50 10.81 5.33
CA SER A 401 33.29 11.40 6.38
C SER A 401 33.85 12.74 5.95
N ALA A 402 34.54 13.41 6.87
CA ALA A 402 35.35 14.58 6.65
C ALA A 402 36.61 14.48 7.52
N GLU A 403 37.60 15.35 7.30
CA GLU A 403 38.87 15.35 8.03
C GLU A 403 38.71 15.53 9.55
N ASP A 404 37.64 16.21 9.98
CA ASP A 404 37.34 16.48 11.39
C ASP A 404 36.30 15.51 12.00
N ALA A 405 35.86 14.48 11.27
CA ALA A 405 34.84 13.52 11.72
C ALA A 405 35.21 12.79 13.02
N TRP A 406 36.52 12.62 13.27
CA TRP A 406 37.01 12.00 14.48
C TRP A 406 36.58 12.72 15.76
N LYS A 407 36.30 14.04 15.72
CA LYS A 407 35.81 14.85 16.86
C LYS A 407 34.44 14.42 17.35
N TYR A 408 33.63 13.85 16.47
CA TYR A 408 32.23 13.52 16.70
C TYR A 408 31.99 12.01 16.85
N GLN A 409 33.09 11.22 16.90
CA GLN A 409 32.99 9.76 16.99
C GLN A 409 32.23 9.32 18.25
N GLY A 410 31.25 8.46 18.07
CA GLY A 410 30.37 7.94 19.12
C GLY A 410 29.07 8.71 19.30
N GLU A 411 28.90 9.89 18.72
CA GLU A 411 27.68 10.65 18.75
C GLU A 411 26.59 9.96 17.93
N GLU A 412 25.33 10.08 18.39
CA GLU A 412 24.16 9.51 17.72
C GLU A 412 23.57 10.52 16.74
N VAL A 413 23.52 10.12 15.49
CA VAL A 413 23.06 10.96 14.37
C VAL A 413 22.18 10.15 13.42
N TYR A 414 21.51 10.84 12.53
CA TYR A 414 20.93 10.23 11.34
C TYR A 414 21.35 11.00 10.09
N VAL A 415 21.22 10.33 8.95
CA VAL A 415 21.75 10.84 7.69
C VAL A 415 20.61 10.99 6.69
N ARG A 416 20.63 12.09 5.94
CA ARG A 416 19.78 12.29 4.78
C ARG A 416 20.65 12.37 3.53
N TYR A 417 20.23 11.68 2.49
CA TYR A 417 20.94 11.59 1.22
C TYR A 417 19.96 11.60 0.05
N ASP A 418 20.42 12.20 -1.05
CA ASP A 418 19.67 12.18 -2.32
C ASP A 418 19.96 10.86 -3.05
N PRO A 419 18.92 10.04 -3.36
CA PRO A 419 19.11 8.83 -4.15
C PRO A 419 19.64 9.06 -5.57
N ALA A 420 19.50 10.27 -6.12
CA ALA A 420 20.05 10.62 -7.41
C ALA A 420 21.49 11.10 -7.35
N GLU A 421 22.00 11.53 -6.17
CA GLU A 421 23.33 12.08 -6.00
C GLU A 421 23.98 11.57 -4.71
N TYR A 422 24.71 10.47 -4.79
CA TYR A 422 25.35 9.82 -3.63
C TYR A 422 26.70 10.43 -3.23
N LYS A 423 27.14 11.54 -3.82
CA LYS A 423 28.45 12.13 -3.51
C LYS A 423 28.51 12.73 -2.12
N THR A 424 27.39 13.24 -1.63
CA THR A 424 27.31 13.92 -0.33
C THR A 424 26.12 13.45 0.47
N VAL A 425 26.25 13.53 1.79
CA VAL A 425 25.16 13.27 2.74
C VAL A 425 25.06 14.40 3.76
N ARG A 426 23.85 14.69 4.22
CA ARG A 426 23.59 15.64 5.30
C ARG A 426 23.42 14.88 6.61
N VAL A 427 24.18 15.26 7.63
CA VAL A 427 24.17 14.64 8.96
C VAL A 427 23.39 15.51 9.93
N TYR A 428 22.49 14.90 10.66
CA TYR A 428 21.57 15.55 11.61
C TYR A 428 21.76 14.95 13.00
N ASP A 429 21.67 15.80 14.00
CA ASP A 429 21.74 15.39 15.41
C ASP A 429 20.46 14.65 15.81
N LYS A 430 20.61 13.56 16.58
CA LYS A 430 19.47 12.76 17.04
C LYS A 430 18.58 13.49 18.04
N ALA A 431 19.16 14.27 18.94
CA ALA A 431 18.43 14.85 20.06
C ALA A 431 17.68 16.13 19.67
N THR A 432 18.24 16.89 18.74
CA THR A 432 17.72 18.21 18.37
C THR A 432 17.12 18.27 16.98
N ASP A 433 17.27 17.20 16.18
CA ASP A 433 16.94 17.15 14.75
C ASP A 433 17.62 18.27 13.92
N ALA A 434 18.62 18.92 14.49
CA ALA A 434 19.32 20.01 13.83
C ALA A 434 20.32 19.48 12.80
N TYR A 435 20.36 20.15 11.65
CA TYR A 435 21.45 19.94 10.69
C TYR A 435 22.79 20.30 11.32
N ARG A 436 23.79 19.42 11.16
CA ARG A 436 25.15 19.63 11.71
C ARG A 436 26.16 19.90 10.62
N PHE A 437 26.30 18.99 9.66
CA PHE A 437 27.30 19.08 8.60
C PHE A 437 26.93 18.26 7.36
N THR A 438 27.60 18.57 6.25
CA THR A 438 27.56 17.76 5.02
C THR A 438 28.88 17.02 4.89
N TRP A 439 28.82 15.71 4.75
CA TRP A 439 29.99 14.86 4.54
C TRP A 439 30.00 14.27 3.14
N THR A 440 31.21 13.99 2.65
CA THR A 440 31.43 13.44 1.30
C THR A 440 31.70 11.94 1.34
N LEU A 441 31.37 11.28 0.21
CA LEU A 441 31.64 9.86 0.02
C LEU A 441 33.14 9.59 0.09
N GLN A 442 33.53 8.62 0.92
CA GLN A 442 34.91 8.16 1.06
C GLN A 442 35.23 7.14 -0.02
N THR A 443 35.77 7.58 -1.14
CA THR A 443 36.20 6.72 -2.23
C THR A 443 37.62 6.20 -2.02
N ASP A 444 38.49 7.02 -1.43
CA ASP A 444 39.90 6.73 -1.32
C ASP A 444 40.24 5.60 -0.34
N LEU A 445 39.28 5.24 0.57
CA LEU A 445 39.47 4.15 1.53
C LEU A 445 38.86 2.82 1.04
N ASN A 446 38.20 2.80 -0.10
CA ASN A 446 37.58 1.62 -0.72
C ASN A 446 38.44 1.15 -1.89
N VAL A 447 39.46 0.40 -1.60
CA VAL A 447 40.38 -0.14 -2.62
C VAL A 447 39.97 -1.60 -2.93
N PRO A 448 39.95 -2.04 -4.19
CA PRO A 448 39.71 -3.44 -4.53
C PRO A 448 40.67 -4.37 -3.79
N TYR A 449 40.21 -5.54 -3.36
CA TYR A 449 41.04 -6.50 -2.60
C TYR A 449 42.32 -6.89 -3.31
N ILE A 450 42.29 -7.00 -4.63
CA ILE A 450 43.45 -7.19 -5.48
C ILE A 450 43.59 -5.93 -6.35
N THR A 451 44.26 -4.89 -5.83
CA THR A 451 44.65 -3.74 -6.63
C THR A 451 46.12 -3.80 -6.97
N ASN A 452 46.43 -3.53 -8.23
CA ASN A 452 47.79 -3.36 -8.71
C ASN A 452 48.14 -1.87 -8.96
N ASP A 453 47.19 -0.95 -8.65
CA ASP A 453 47.42 0.48 -8.81
C ASP A 453 47.97 1.09 -7.53
N PRO A 454 49.27 1.47 -7.49
CA PRO A 454 49.89 2.13 -6.33
C PRO A 454 49.23 3.46 -5.97
N ASN A 455 48.57 4.12 -6.94
CA ASN A 455 47.95 5.42 -6.71
C ASN A 455 46.67 5.31 -5.86
N GLU A 456 45.89 4.22 -6.03
CA GLU A 456 44.69 3.98 -5.21
C GLU A 456 45.06 3.78 -3.73
N ILE A 457 46.14 3.00 -3.48
CA ILE A 457 46.65 2.78 -2.11
C ILE A 457 47.23 4.10 -1.53
N ALA A 458 47.96 4.84 -2.34
CA ALA A 458 48.57 6.10 -1.91
C ALA A 458 47.52 7.16 -1.55
N ALA A 459 46.40 7.21 -2.26
CA ALA A 459 45.28 8.11 -1.94
C ALA A 459 44.69 7.78 -0.56
N GLY A 460 44.40 6.49 -0.29
CA GLY A 460 43.91 6.02 1.00
C GLY A 460 44.89 6.30 2.14
N GLU A 461 46.19 6.04 1.94
CA GLU A 461 47.23 6.35 2.92
C GLU A 461 47.36 7.87 3.19
N LYS A 462 47.21 8.69 2.16
CA LYS A 462 47.25 10.16 2.32
C LYS A 462 46.08 10.63 3.21
N THR A 463 44.89 10.10 3.01
CA THR A 463 43.71 10.40 3.84
C THR A 463 43.92 9.94 5.29
N ILE A 464 44.47 8.75 5.52
CA ILE A 464 44.81 8.26 6.87
C ILE A 464 45.84 9.17 7.55
N ARG A 465 46.90 9.56 6.82
CA ARG A 465 47.94 10.47 7.35
C ARG A 465 47.36 11.84 7.69
N ALA A 466 46.50 12.41 6.86
CA ALA A 466 45.84 13.70 7.11
C ALA A 466 45.05 13.67 8.43
N VAL A 467 44.19 12.64 8.62
CA VAL A 467 43.45 12.46 9.88
C VAL A 467 44.40 12.28 11.07
N THR A 468 45.47 11.49 10.93
CA THR A 468 46.44 11.27 11.99
C THR A 468 47.13 12.57 12.37
N HIS A 469 47.56 13.40 11.40
CA HIS A 469 48.14 14.72 11.65
C HIS A 469 47.16 15.66 12.37
N ALA A 470 45.92 15.73 11.90
CA ALA A 470 44.88 16.57 12.52
C ALA A 470 44.65 16.22 14.00
N VAL A 471 44.61 14.91 14.33
CA VAL A 471 44.49 14.44 15.72
C VAL A 471 45.74 14.79 16.54
N HIS A 472 46.95 14.59 15.98
CA HIS A 472 48.21 14.96 16.65
C HIS A 472 48.29 16.45 16.95
N ASP A 473 47.97 17.31 16.00
CA ASP A 473 48.00 18.75 16.17
C ASP A 473 46.97 19.23 17.20
N TYR A 474 45.82 18.66 17.19
CA TYR A 474 44.79 18.92 18.21
C TYR A 474 45.27 18.47 19.61
N SER A 475 45.85 17.26 19.72
CA SER A 475 46.37 16.75 21.00
C SER A 475 47.53 17.57 21.54
N LYS A 476 48.44 18.04 20.67
CA LYS A 476 49.50 18.98 21.05
C LYS A 476 48.93 20.28 21.62
N GLY A 477 47.87 20.80 21.01
CA GLY A 477 47.18 21.98 21.53
C GLY A 477 46.57 21.76 22.93
N LEU A 478 46.02 20.58 23.21
CA LEU A 478 45.49 20.23 24.53
C LEU A 478 46.55 20.06 25.60
N THR A 479 47.76 19.62 25.22
CA THR A 479 48.86 19.35 26.16
C THR A 479 49.93 20.46 26.19
N ALA A 480 49.73 21.56 25.47
CA ALA A 480 50.69 22.64 25.32
C ALA A 480 51.08 23.35 26.65
N SER A 481 50.28 23.16 27.71
CA SER A 481 50.56 23.70 29.04
C SER A 481 51.55 22.87 29.85
N ILE A 482 51.90 21.64 29.40
CA ILE A 482 52.86 20.76 30.08
C ILE A 482 54.12 20.65 29.22
N THR A 483 55.25 21.10 29.74
CA THR A 483 56.53 21.00 29.04
C THR A 483 57.06 19.55 29.06
N GLU A 484 57.84 19.17 28.06
CA GLU A 484 58.49 17.85 28.02
C GLU A 484 59.33 17.57 29.29
N GLU A 485 60.02 18.60 29.84
CA GLU A 485 60.79 18.51 31.08
C GLU A 485 59.89 18.15 32.26
N GLN A 486 58.70 18.80 32.40
CA GLN A 486 57.75 18.51 33.46
C GLN A 486 57.14 17.11 33.32
N ALA A 487 56.97 16.63 32.10
CA ALA A 487 56.45 15.26 31.84
C ALA A 487 57.50 14.20 32.22
N ILE A 488 58.79 14.45 31.94
CA ILE A 488 59.91 13.57 32.33
C ILE A 488 60.10 13.53 33.85
N ASP A 489 60.02 14.69 34.52
CA ASP A 489 60.06 14.76 35.97
C ASP A 489 58.96 14.01 36.66
N PHE A 490 57.68 14.13 36.11
CA PHE A 490 56.56 13.41 36.63
C PHE A 490 56.65 11.89 36.38
N LEU A 491 57.20 11.48 35.24
CA LEU A 491 57.47 10.07 34.93
C LEU A 491 58.50 9.50 35.90
N THR A 492 59.56 10.20 36.13
CA THR A 492 60.66 9.83 37.07
C THR A 492 60.10 9.68 38.49
N ALA A 493 59.26 10.63 38.93
CA ALA A 493 58.63 10.57 40.25
C ALA A 493 57.65 9.38 40.34
N THR A 494 57.00 9.03 39.23
CA THR A 494 56.07 7.89 39.16
C THR A 494 56.81 6.56 39.22
N ILE A 495 57.91 6.42 38.49
CA ILE A 495 58.81 5.24 38.55
C ILE A 495 59.31 5.01 39.95
N ASN A 496 59.84 6.05 40.60
CA ASN A 496 60.37 5.99 41.99
C ASN A 496 59.25 5.58 43.00
N ARG A 497 58.00 5.98 42.75
CA ARG A 497 56.87 5.58 43.55
C ARG A 497 56.51 4.12 43.31
N ALA A 498 56.51 3.64 42.05
CA ALA A 498 56.26 2.28 41.68
C ALA A 498 57.32 1.31 42.21
N GLU A 499 58.63 1.70 42.22
CA GLU A 499 59.66 0.88 42.81
C GLU A 499 59.46 0.63 44.30
N ARG A 500 59.05 1.66 45.08
CA ARG A 500 58.63 1.49 46.48
C ARG A 500 57.46 0.59 46.67
N GLY A 501 56.53 0.52 45.65
CA GLY A 501 55.38 -0.37 45.68
C GLY A 501 55.71 -1.81 45.32
N LYS A 502 56.81 -2.05 44.58
CA LYS A 502 57.20 -3.37 44.08
C LYS A 502 57.45 -4.39 45.17
N GLU A 503 57.98 -3.92 46.34
CA GLU A 503 58.16 -4.79 47.53
C GLU A 503 56.83 -5.37 48.09
N LYS A 504 55.70 -4.72 47.82
CA LYS A 504 54.36 -5.14 48.23
C LYS A 504 53.64 -6.03 47.21
N PHE A 505 54.21 -6.18 46.02
CA PHE A 505 53.59 -6.94 44.96
C PHE A 505 53.94 -8.42 45.06
N LYS A 506 53.07 -9.18 45.68
CA LYS A 506 53.14 -10.63 45.74
C LYS A 506 51.96 -11.24 45.00
N ILE A 507 52.23 -12.00 43.97
CA ILE A 507 51.21 -12.76 43.25
C ILE A 507 51.11 -14.15 43.90
N GLU A 508 50.04 -14.37 44.65
CA GLU A 508 49.70 -15.71 45.14
C GLU A 508 48.84 -16.39 44.11
N LYS A 509 49.42 -17.28 43.35
CA LYS A 509 48.66 -18.10 42.38
C LYS A 509 48.23 -19.38 43.12
N PRO A 510 46.94 -19.74 43.05
CA PRO A 510 46.51 -21.04 43.54
C PRO A 510 47.17 -22.13 42.68
N SER A 511 47.78 -23.11 43.34
CA SER A 511 48.40 -24.26 42.69
C SER A 511 47.39 -25.19 42.04
N LYS A 512 46.12 -25.03 42.39
CA LYS A 512 45.00 -25.82 41.88
C LYS A 512 43.80 -24.93 41.57
N PHE A 513 43.17 -25.13 40.42
CA PHE A 513 41.95 -24.44 40.05
C PHE A 513 40.94 -25.37 39.37
N LYS A 514 39.67 -25.05 39.51
CA LYS A 514 38.59 -25.72 38.78
C LYS A 514 38.30 -24.94 37.48
N PRO A 515 38.36 -25.56 36.31
CA PRO A 515 37.94 -24.88 35.09
C PRO A 515 36.41 -24.70 35.09
N VAL A 516 35.98 -23.51 34.74
CA VAL A 516 34.55 -23.21 34.53
C VAL A 516 34.33 -23.11 33.05
N PHE A 517 33.58 -24.05 32.50
CA PHE A 517 33.20 -24.08 31.10
C PHE A 517 31.85 -23.38 30.92
N SER A 518 31.71 -22.62 29.81
CA SER A 518 30.43 -22.01 29.46
C SER A 518 29.40 -23.09 29.06
N ASP A 519 28.12 -22.82 29.27
CA ASP A 519 27.04 -23.77 28.95
C ASP A 519 27.08 -24.19 27.48
N LYS A 520 27.40 -23.25 26.57
CA LYS A 520 27.55 -23.53 25.14
C LYS A 520 28.73 -24.48 24.84
N PHE A 521 29.85 -24.38 25.58
CA PHE A 521 30.99 -25.28 25.41
C PHE A 521 30.67 -26.68 25.92
N LYS A 522 29.83 -26.82 26.96
CA LYS A 522 29.34 -28.10 27.48
C LYS A 522 28.36 -28.77 26.51
N GLU A 523 27.50 -27.99 25.83
CA GLU A 523 26.60 -28.48 24.81
C GLU A 523 27.36 -29.04 23.57
N ASP A 524 28.42 -28.35 23.16
CA ASP A 524 29.25 -28.76 22.01
C ASP A 524 30.16 -29.95 22.36
N ASN A 525 30.38 -30.25 23.64
CA ASN A 525 31.27 -31.35 24.13
C ASN A 525 30.59 -32.13 25.26
N PRO A 526 29.56 -32.94 24.97
CA PRO A 526 28.75 -33.60 26.00
C PRO A 526 29.54 -34.58 26.87
N GLU A 527 30.67 -35.10 26.41
CA GLU A 527 31.60 -35.94 27.20
C GLU A 527 32.30 -35.19 28.32
N LEU A 528 32.27 -33.84 28.33
CA LEU A 528 32.83 -32.98 29.36
C LEU A 528 31.75 -32.40 30.29
N ALA A 529 30.47 -32.67 30.03
CA ALA A 529 29.35 -32.11 30.78
C ALA A 529 29.25 -32.69 32.20
N ASP A 530 29.69 -33.94 32.39
CA ASP A 530 29.65 -34.65 33.68
C ASP A 530 30.94 -34.55 34.51
N VAL A 531 31.92 -33.75 34.06
CA VAL A 531 33.21 -33.62 34.74
C VAL A 531 33.11 -32.54 35.82
N ASP A 532 32.35 -32.76 36.86
CA ASP A 532 32.23 -31.82 37.98
C ASP A 532 33.47 -31.75 38.91
N GLU A 533 34.51 -32.57 38.69
CA GLU A 533 35.69 -32.61 39.56
C GLU A 533 37.07 -32.73 38.88
N VAL A 534 37.28 -32.03 37.76
CA VAL A 534 38.66 -31.93 37.27
C VAL A 534 39.39 -30.80 37.98
N ILE A 535 40.15 -31.12 38.99
CA ILE A 535 41.12 -30.23 39.61
C ILE A 535 42.37 -30.24 38.75
N ILE A 536 42.67 -29.09 38.05
CA ILE A 536 43.89 -28.97 37.27
C ILE A 536 45.01 -28.53 38.21
N ASP A 537 45.99 -29.38 38.38
CA ASP A 537 47.23 -29.09 39.15
C ASP A 537 48.32 -28.58 38.19
N ILE A 538 48.58 -27.31 38.28
CA ILE A 538 49.53 -26.61 37.34
C ILE A 538 50.92 -27.19 37.46
N ASP A 539 51.34 -27.67 38.63
CA ASP A 539 52.68 -28.20 38.87
C ASP A 539 52.88 -29.56 38.14
N LYS A 540 51.80 -30.21 37.70
CA LYS A 540 51.79 -31.49 36.97
C LYS A 540 51.62 -31.32 35.45
N ILE A 541 51.37 -30.13 34.93
CA ILE A 541 51.21 -29.89 33.50
C ILE A 541 52.61 -29.93 32.83
N ASN A 542 52.84 -30.98 32.07
CA ASN A 542 54.05 -31.10 31.28
C ASN A 542 53.97 -30.19 30.05
N THR A 543 54.57 -29.01 30.14
CA THR A 543 54.60 -27.96 29.10
C THR A 543 55.23 -28.40 27.76
N ASN A 544 55.87 -29.55 27.69
CA ASN A 544 56.49 -30.06 26.48
C ASN A 544 55.47 -30.78 25.54
N ALA A 545 54.27 -31.08 26.02
CA ALA A 545 53.23 -31.74 25.20
C ALA A 545 52.43 -30.73 24.33
N ILE A 546 52.41 -29.45 24.66
CA ILE A 546 51.61 -28.42 23.96
C ILE A 546 52.30 -27.88 22.69
N LYS A 547 53.63 -28.15 22.51
CA LYS A 547 54.39 -27.69 21.36
C LYS A 547 54.32 -28.57 20.09
N ARG A 548 53.47 -29.59 20.05
CA ARG A 548 53.43 -30.56 18.93
C ARG A 548 52.10 -30.64 18.15
N LYS A 549 51.22 -29.65 18.26
CA LYS A 549 50.10 -29.52 17.34
C LYS A 549 49.89 -28.04 17.00
N GLY A 550 50.71 -27.54 16.14
CA GLY A 550 50.60 -26.29 15.42
C GLY A 550 50.93 -26.59 13.98
#